data_ee680f5e3d787b7214365a695ae76b4f
#
_entry.id   ee680f5e3d787b7214365a695ae76b4f
#
_cell.length_a   1.000
_cell.length_b   1.000
_cell.length_c   1.000
_cell.angle_alpha   90.00
_cell.angle_beta   90.00
_cell.angle_gamma   90.00
#
_symmetry.space_group_name_H-M   'P 1'
#
loop_
_entity.id
_entity.type
_entity.pdbx_description
1 polymer ?
#
loop_
_entity_poly.entity_id
_entity_poly.type
_entity_poly.pdbx_seq_one_letter_code
_entity_poly.pdbx_strand_id
1 'polypeptide(L)'
;VIDEAQELNTATLNQLRALHDLAGVGVALVGNEKVQSRIEGGARKPEFAQLFSRIGMRVPRSGALKGDVDMLLDAWGIQGAGERRLLVAIAREPGALRSMTKTLRIASMQARAADVPLAVPHIKLAWEHLTSRPLDTAA
;
A
#
# COMPACT_ATOMS: atom_id res chain seq x y z
N VAL A 1 -3.92 16.89 2.54
CA VAL A 1 -3.22 15.67 2.13
C VAL A 1 -3.45 15.47 0.65
N ILE A 2 -2.39 15.12 -0.10
CA ILE A 2 -2.43 14.85 -1.54
C ILE A 2 -1.86 13.46 -1.76
N ASP A 3 -2.70 12.57 -2.27
CA ASP A 3 -2.31 11.20 -2.63
C ASP A 3 -1.85 11.14 -4.10
N GLU A 4 -1.15 10.06 -4.46
CA GLU A 4 -0.55 9.83 -5.78
C GLU A 4 0.33 11.01 -6.23
N ALA A 5 1.08 11.60 -5.30
CA ALA A 5 1.86 12.82 -5.56
C ALA A 5 2.95 12.66 -6.64
N GLN A 6 3.28 11.43 -7.07
CA GLN A 6 4.16 11.20 -8.22
C GLN A 6 3.57 11.67 -9.54
N GLU A 7 2.24 11.80 -9.63
CA GLU A 7 1.54 12.30 -10.82
C GLU A 7 1.56 13.83 -10.93
N LEU A 8 1.91 14.54 -9.86
CA LEU A 8 2.00 16.00 -9.88
C LEU A 8 3.17 16.45 -10.75
N ASN A 9 2.93 17.44 -11.58
CA ASN A 9 4.00 18.09 -12.32
C ASN A 9 4.74 19.16 -11.47
N THR A 10 5.85 19.68 -11.96
CA THR A 10 6.66 20.66 -11.25
C THR A 10 5.90 21.97 -10.97
N ALA A 11 5.05 22.41 -11.89
CA ALA A 11 4.25 23.63 -11.71
C ALA A 11 3.27 23.47 -10.53
N THR A 12 2.57 22.33 -10.46
CA THR A 12 1.65 22.02 -9.35
C THR A 12 2.39 21.93 -8.01
N LEU A 13 3.56 21.30 -7.98
CA LEU A 13 4.38 21.25 -6.75
C LEU A 13 4.80 22.64 -6.28
N ASN A 14 5.15 23.56 -7.22
CA ASN A 14 5.45 24.95 -6.90
C ASN A 14 4.22 25.74 -6.41
N GLN A 15 3.04 25.47 -6.95
CA GLN A 15 1.79 26.06 -6.46
C GLN A 15 1.47 25.61 -5.03
N LEU A 16 1.64 24.32 -4.74
CA LEU A 16 1.46 23.78 -3.38
C LEU A 16 2.45 24.38 -2.39
N ARG A 17 3.70 24.58 -2.80
CA ARG A 17 4.68 25.29 -2.00
C ARG A 17 4.25 26.74 -1.74
N ALA A 18 3.80 27.45 -2.77
CA ALA A 18 3.32 28.83 -2.62
C ALA A 18 2.11 28.90 -1.66
N LEU A 19 1.18 27.95 -1.77
CA LEU A 19 0.06 27.85 -0.85
C LEU A 19 0.51 27.62 0.59
N HIS A 20 1.47 26.71 0.80
CA HIS A 20 2.07 26.50 2.12
C HIS A 20 2.72 27.78 2.66
N ASP A 21 3.56 28.45 1.84
CA ASP A 21 4.30 29.65 2.26
C ASP A 21 3.38 30.84 2.54
N LEU A 22 2.30 31.04 1.76
CA LEU A 22 1.42 32.20 1.86
C LEU A 22 0.28 32.00 2.86
N ALA A 23 -0.32 30.81 2.88
CA ALA A 23 -1.49 30.55 3.72
C ALA A 23 -1.16 29.83 5.03
N GLY A 24 0.09 29.45 5.26
CA GLY A 24 0.53 28.73 6.46
C GLY A 24 -0.09 27.34 6.63
N VAL A 25 -0.59 26.74 5.55
CA VAL A 25 -1.24 25.41 5.61
C VAL A 25 -0.22 24.29 5.59
N GLY A 26 -0.43 23.26 6.42
CA GLY A 26 0.35 22.03 6.35
C GLY A 26 0.02 21.23 5.10
N VAL A 27 1.04 20.77 4.38
CA VAL A 27 0.89 19.92 3.18
C VAL A 27 1.53 18.57 3.43
N ALA A 28 0.78 17.49 3.21
CA ALA A 28 1.30 16.13 3.21
C ALA A 28 1.17 15.53 1.80
N LEU A 29 2.29 15.10 1.25
CA LEU A 29 2.37 14.41 -0.04
C LEU A 29 2.51 12.92 0.24
N VAL A 30 1.60 12.11 -0.29
CA VAL A 30 1.62 10.66 -0.24
C VAL A 30 1.85 10.13 -1.64
N GLY A 31 2.69 9.12 -1.80
CA GLY A 31 2.97 8.55 -3.11
C GLY A 31 4.04 7.47 -3.04
N ASN A 32 4.47 6.98 -4.20
CA ASN A 32 5.49 5.96 -4.31
C ASN A 32 6.92 6.54 -4.29
N GLU A 33 7.93 5.68 -4.42
CA GLU A 33 9.36 6.06 -4.40
C GLU A 33 9.72 7.14 -5.43
N LYS A 34 8.95 7.29 -6.51
CA LYS A 34 9.18 8.34 -7.51
C LYS A 34 9.00 9.75 -6.92
N VAL A 35 8.12 9.93 -5.94
CA VAL A 35 7.96 11.22 -5.25
C VAL A 35 9.26 11.58 -4.56
N GLN A 36 9.79 10.65 -3.78
CA GLN A 36 11.02 10.85 -3.04
C GLN A 36 12.20 11.09 -3.99
N SER A 37 12.39 10.25 -5.00
CA SER A 37 13.49 10.38 -5.96
C SER A 37 13.42 11.67 -6.78
N ARG A 38 12.22 12.17 -7.13
CA ARG A 38 12.05 13.47 -7.80
C ARG A 38 12.44 14.62 -6.89
N ILE A 39 12.03 14.58 -5.63
CA ILE A 39 12.31 15.64 -4.67
C ILE A 39 13.80 15.62 -4.27
N GLU A 40 14.35 14.45 -3.95
CA GLU A 40 15.74 14.30 -3.52
C GLU A 40 16.73 14.38 -4.68
N GLY A 41 16.44 13.73 -5.80
CA GLY A 41 17.23 13.86 -7.03
C GLY A 41 17.14 15.25 -7.64
N GLY A 42 16.04 15.95 -7.36
CA GLY A 42 15.82 17.34 -7.75
C GLY A 42 16.50 18.36 -6.82
N ALA A 43 17.01 17.98 -5.64
CA ALA A 43 17.79 18.89 -4.79
C ALA A 43 19.03 19.47 -5.50
N ARG A 44 19.53 18.77 -6.53
CA ARG A 44 20.58 19.25 -7.42
C ARG A 44 20.08 20.16 -8.55
N LYS A 45 18.74 20.25 -8.76
CA LYS A 45 18.10 21.12 -9.72
C LYS A 45 17.53 22.34 -8.98
N PRO A 46 17.87 23.57 -9.38
CA PRO A 46 17.42 24.78 -8.71
C PRO A 46 15.90 24.86 -8.50
N GLU A 47 15.13 24.31 -9.43
CA GLU A 47 13.66 24.29 -9.41
C GLU A 47 13.06 23.50 -8.23
N PHE A 48 13.79 22.48 -7.70
CA PHE A 48 13.33 21.67 -6.58
C PHE A 48 13.99 22.03 -5.25
N ALA A 49 15.10 22.79 -5.27
CA ALA A 49 15.82 23.17 -4.05
C ALA A 49 14.92 23.91 -3.06
N GLN A 50 14.02 24.76 -3.56
CA GLN A 50 13.08 25.53 -2.73
C GLN A 50 11.99 24.62 -2.11
N LEU A 51 11.50 23.62 -2.85
CA LEU A 51 10.55 22.65 -2.31
C LEU A 51 11.25 21.76 -1.26
N PHE A 52 12.45 21.27 -1.58
CA PHE A 52 13.24 20.41 -0.70
C PHE A 52 13.50 21.05 0.66
N SER A 53 13.80 22.36 0.72
CA SER A 53 14.07 23.10 1.95
C SER A 53 12.86 23.22 2.89
N ARG A 54 11.65 22.96 2.39
CA ARG A 54 10.40 23.05 3.18
C ARG A 54 9.87 21.71 3.66
N ILE A 55 10.55 20.62 3.29
CA ILE A 55 10.17 19.29 3.76
C ILE A 55 10.65 19.10 5.19
N GLY A 56 9.72 19.16 6.14
CA GLY A 56 10.01 18.97 7.56
C GLY A 56 10.13 17.51 7.98
N MET A 57 9.39 16.61 7.33
CA MET A 57 9.36 15.19 7.72
C MET A 57 9.26 14.27 6.50
N ARG A 58 9.94 13.13 6.57
CA ARG A 58 9.84 12.04 5.62
C ARG A 58 9.50 10.76 6.35
N VAL A 59 8.47 10.06 5.90
CA VAL A 59 8.00 8.80 6.50
C VAL A 59 8.04 7.70 5.43
N PRO A 60 9.19 7.05 5.22
CA PRO A 60 9.26 5.96 4.27
C PRO A 60 8.48 4.74 4.79
N ARG A 61 7.77 4.06 3.88
CA ARG A 61 7.05 2.82 4.15
C ARG A 61 7.36 1.82 3.05
N SER A 62 8.01 0.72 3.40
CA SER A 62 8.40 -0.34 2.45
C SER A 62 7.36 -1.45 2.31
N GLY A 63 6.29 -1.42 3.11
CA GLY A 63 5.25 -2.44 3.09
C GLY A 63 4.27 -2.30 4.25
N ALA A 64 3.38 -3.28 4.38
CA ALA A 64 2.44 -3.39 5.49
C ALA A 64 3.19 -3.72 6.79
N LEU A 65 2.81 -3.08 7.88
CA LEU A 65 3.29 -3.46 9.20
C LEU A 65 2.56 -4.73 9.68
N LYS A 66 3.22 -5.49 10.55
CA LYS A 66 2.60 -6.69 11.14
C LYS A 66 1.28 -6.35 11.82
N GLY A 67 1.22 -5.26 12.57
CA GLY A 67 -0.01 -4.82 13.23
C GLY A 67 -1.15 -4.50 12.25
N ASP A 68 -0.85 -3.91 11.09
CA ASP A 68 -1.86 -3.60 10.07
C ASP A 68 -2.45 -4.89 9.47
N VAL A 69 -1.61 -5.92 9.25
CA VAL A 69 -2.05 -7.23 8.76
C VAL A 69 -2.94 -7.91 9.79
N ASP A 70 -2.52 -7.95 11.06
CA ASP A 70 -3.28 -8.59 12.14
C ASP A 70 -4.65 -7.91 12.33
N MET A 71 -4.69 -6.57 12.37
CA MET A 71 -5.94 -5.81 12.48
C MET A 71 -6.89 -6.10 11.32
N LEU A 72 -6.37 -6.21 10.09
CA LEU A 72 -7.18 -6.51 8.93
C LEU A 72 -7.73 -7.94 8.97
N LEU A 73 -6.92 -8.92 9.41
CA LEU A 73 -7.36 -10.31 9.58
C LEU A 73 -8.44 -10.44 10.66
N ASP A 74 -8.30 -9.71 11.76
CA ASP A 74 -9.28 -9.67 12.84
C ASP A 74 -10.59 -9.02 12.37
N ALA A 75 -10.52 -7.93 11.63
CA ALA A 75 -11.70 -7.27 11.04
C ALA A 75 -12.45 -8.17 10.03
N TRP A 76 -11.75 -9.09 9.37
CA TRP A 76 -12.35 -10.10 8.50
C TRP A 76 -12.82 -11.36 9.26
N GLY A 77 -12.59 -11.44 10.58
CA GLY A 77 -12.95 -12.59 11.39
C GLY A 77 -12.11 -13.85 11.11
N ILE A 78 -10.90 -13.70 10.57
CA ILE A 78 -10.04 -14.84 10.25
C ILE A 78 -9.35 -15.34 11.53
N GLN A 79 -9.81 -16.48 12.04
CA GLN A 79 -9.31 -17.09 13.28
C GLN A 79 -8.38 -18.28 13.04
N GLY A 80 -8.52 -18.97 11.88
CA GLY A 80 -7.75 -20.17 11.57
C GLY A 80 -6.26 -19.86 11.39
N ALA A 81 -5.39 -20.60 12.09
CA ALA A 81 -3.94 -20.39 12.03
C ALA A 81 -3.37 -20.63 10.62
N GLY A 82 -3.94 -21.58 9.87
CA GLY A 82 -3.54 -21.89 8.50
C GLY A 82 -3.87 -20.74 7.55
N GLU A 83 -5.10 -20.23 7.65
CA GLU A 83 -5.59 -19.08 6.86
C GLU A 83 -4.77 -17.83 7.16
N ARG A 84 -4.55 -17.52 8.43
CA ARG A 84 -3.73 -16.36 8.84
C ARG A 84 -2.31 -16.46 8.29
N ARG A 85 -1.67 -17.62 8.39
CA ARG A 85 -0.31 -17.83 7.86
C ARG A 85 -0.22 -17.53 6.36
N LEU A 86 -1.16 -18.04 5.57
CA LEU A 86 -1.19 -17.79 4.12
C LEU A 86 -1.42 -16.31 3.79
N LEU A 87 -2.36 -15.68 4.48
CA LEU A 87 -2.70 -14.27 4.26
C LEU A 87 -1.55 -13.34 4.67
N VAL A 88 -0.82 -13.67 5.74
CA VAL A 88 0.41 -12.97 6.12
C VAL A 88 1.49 -13.13 5.03
N ALA A 89 1.64 -14.31 4.45
CA ALA A 89 2.55 -14.51 3.32
C ALA A 89 2.14 -13.66 2.12
N ILE A 90 0.86 -13.64 1.76
CA ILE A 90 0.33 -12.77 0.68
C ILE A 90 0.57 -11.28 0.97
N ALA A 91 0.47 -10.85 2.22
CA ALA A 91 0.73 -9.45 2.58
C ALA A 91 2.20 -9.01 2.42
N ARG A 92 3.13 -9.97 2.23
CA ARG A 92 4.54 -9.70 1.91
C ARG A 92 4.81 -9.61 0.41
N GLU A 93 3.87 -10.09 -0.42
CA GLU A 93 3.95 -10.02 -1.87
C GLU A 93 3.66 -8.59 -2.39
N PRO A 94 4.05 -8.26 -3.64
CA PRO A 94 3.69 -6.99 -4.25
C PRO A 94 2.18 -6.71 -4.16
N GLY A 95 1.83 -5.49 -3.76
CA GLY A 95 0.46 -5.07 -3.48
C GLY A 95 0.01 -5.29 -2.03
N ALA A 96 0.79 -5.99 -1.20
CA ALA A 96 0.65 -6.08 0.26
C ALA A 96 -0.82 -6.26 0.71
N LEU A 97 -1.34 -5.34 1.54
CA LEU A 97 -2.72 -5.40 2.06
C LEU A 97 -3.79 -5.38 0.96
N ARG A 98 -3.52 -4.73 -0.18
CA ARG A 98 -4.45 -4.72 -1.32
C ARG A 98 -4.57 -6.10 -1.94
N SER A 99 -3.45 -6.79 -2.16
CA SER A 99 -3.43 -8.18 -2.66
C SER A 99 -4.12 -9.13 -1.68
N MET A 100 -3.81 -9.01 -0.39
CA MET A 100 -4.48 -9.79 0.67
C MET A 100 -5.99 -9.56 0.68
N THR A 101 -6.45 -8.32 0.62
CA THR A 101 -7.89 -7.99 0.61
C THR A 101 -8.60 -8.52 -0.63
N LYS A 102 -7.98 -8.43 -1.82
CA LYS A 102 -8.54 -9.00 -3.05
C LYS A 102 -8.66 -10.52 -2.95
N THR A 103 -7.62 -11.18 -2.47
CA THR A 103 -7.63 -12.63 -2.26
C THR A 103 -8.74 -13.05 -1.29
N LEU A 104 -8.88 -12.37 -0.15
CA LEU A 104 -9.94 -12.62 0.82
C LEU A 104 -11.33 -12.45 0.22
N ARG A 105 -11.56 -11.40 -0.57
CA ARG A 105 -12.85 -11.19 -1.24
C ARG A 105 -13.22 -12.34 -2.16
N ILE A 106 -12.30 -12.77 -3.02
CA ILE A 106 -12.53 -13.87 -3.96
C ILE A 106 -12.71 -15.19 -3.19
N ALA A 107 -11.84 -15.49 -2.23
CA ALA A 107 -11.95 -16.69 -1.41
C ALA A 107 -13.29 -16.76 -0.65
N SER A 108 -13.75 -15.63 -0.10
CA SER A 108 -15.04 -15.55 0.59
C SER A 108 -16.22 -15.73 -0.39
N MET A 109 -16.12 -15.22 -1.61
CA MET A 109 -17.14 -15.46 -2.65
C MET A 109 -17.21 -16.94 -3.04
N GLN A 110 -16.07 -17.59 -3.21
CA GLN A 110 -15.99 -19.01 -3.53
C GLN A 110 -16.57 -19.89 -2.40
N ALA A 111 -16.20 -19.61 -1.15
CA ALA A 111 -16.72 -20.33 0.02
C ALA A 111 -18.24 -20.18 0.15
N ARG A 112 -18.76 -18.97 -0.03
CA ARG A 112 -20.21 -18.70 -0.01
C ARG A 112 -20.95 -19.38 -1.15
N ALA A 113 -20.38 -19.40 -2.35
CA ALA A 113 -21.00 -20.09 -3.50
C ALA A 113 -21.08 -21.62 -3.29
N ALA A 114 -20.18 -22.18 -2.52
CA ALA A 114 -20.16 -23.60 -2.15
C ALA A 114 -20.92 -23.90 -0.84
N ASP A 115 -21.46 -22.86 -0.17
CA ASP A 115 -22.14 -22.94 1.13
C ASP A 115 -21.27 -23.61 2.22
N VAL A 116 -19.99 -23.23 2.24
CA VAL A 116 -19.00 -23.75 3.21
C VAL A 116 -18.24 -22.60 3.90
N PRO A 117 -17.66 -22.83 5.07
CA PRO A 117 -16.78 -21.87 5.71
C PRO A 117 -15.54 -21.56 4.86
N LEU A 118 -15.02 -20.33 4.96
CA LEU A 118 -13.75 -19.97 4.36
C LEU A 118 -12.63 -20.84 4.94
N ALA A 119 -11.81 -21.41 4.05
CA ALA A 119 -10.72 -22.30 4.43
C ALA A 119 -9.51 -22.11 3.50
N VAL A 120 -8.37 -22.66 3.90
CA VAL A 120 -7.08 -22.60 3.16
C VAL A 120 -7.21 -22.88 1.65
N PRO A 121 -7.96 -23.90 1.16
CA PRO A 121 -8.10 -24.16 -0.27
C PRO A 121 -8.68 -22.98 -1.05
N HIS A 122 -9.67 -22.28 -0.48
CA HIS A 122 -10.28 -21.11 -1.12
C HIS A 122 -9.27 -19.97 -1.27
N ILE A 123 -8.42 -19.75 -0.25
CA ILE A 123 -7.38 -18.70 -0.28
C ILE A 123 -6.34 -19.01 -1.37
N LYS A 124 -5.90 -20.26 -1.46
CA LYS A 124 -4.94 -20.70 -2.49
C LYS A 124 -5.50 -20.52 -3.90
N LEU A 125 -6.72 -21.00 -4.13
CA LEU A 125 -7.39 -20.88 -5.42
C LEU A 125 -7.63 -19.40 -5.80
N ALA A 126 -8.03 -18.57 -4.85
CA ALA A 126 -8.22 -17.14 -5.06
C ALA A 126 -6.91 -16.44 -5.43
N TRP A 127 -5.81 -16.81 -4.78
CA TRP A 127 -4.49 -16.29 -5.11
C TRP A 127 -4.04 -16.68 -6.51
N GLU A 128 -4.20 -17.95 -6.89
CA GLU A 128 -3.87 -18.45 -8.22
C GLU A 128 -4.68 -17.72 -9.31
N HIS A 129 -5.96 -17.47 -9.08
CA HIS A 129 -6.80 -16.70 -10.00
C HIS A 129 -6.33 -15.23 -10.16
N LEU A 130 -5.79 -14.64 -9.11
CA LEU A 130 -5.31 -13.24 -9.12
C LEU A 130 -3.94 -13.10 -9.78
N THR A 131 -3.08 -14.09 -9.63
CA THR A 131 -1.66 -13.96 -9.96
C THR A 131 -1.19 -14.91 -11.06
N SER A 132 -2.01 -15.90 -11.42
CA SER A 132 -1.66 -17.01 -12.30
C SER A 132 -0.42 -17.81 -11.81
N ARG A 133 -0.16 -17.75 -10.51
CA ARG A 133 0.97 -18.45 -9.86
C ARG A 133 0.50 -19.08 -8.55
N PRO A 134 1.01 -20.28 -8.21
CA PRO A 134 0.77 -20.85 -6.88
C PRO A 134 1.39 -19.96 -5.80
N LEU A 135 0.84 -19.99 -4.60
CA LEU A 135 1.44 -19.35 -3.44
C LEU A 135 2.58 -20.24 -2.93
N ASP A 136 3.82 -19.76 -3.02
CA ASP A 136 4.96 -20.42 -2.39
C ASP A 136 4.82 -20.32 -0.86
N THR A 137 4.52 -21.47 -0.23
CA THR A 137 4.35 -21.59 1.22
C THR A 137 5.63 -22.04 1.93
N ALA A 138 6.75 -22.05 1.20
CA ALA A 138 8.07 -22.39 1.74
C ALA A 138 8.79 -21.11 2.24
N ALA A 139 8.41 -20.64 3.44
CA ALA A 139 9.23 -19.73 4.25
C ALA A 139 8.76 -19.80 5.71
#